data_95cb71f5baed71933d550f4fcb0674ba
#
_entry.id   95cb71f5baed71933d550f4fcb0674ba
#
_cell.length_a   1.000
_cell.length_b   1.000
_cell.length_c   1.000
_cell.angle_alpha   90.00
_cell.angle_beta   90.00
_cell.angle_gamma   90.00
#
_symmetry.space_group_name_H-M   'P 1'
#
loop_
_entity.id
_entity.type
_entity.pdbx_description
1 polymer ?
#
loop_
_entity_poly.entity_id
_entity_poly.type
_entity_poly.pdbx_seq_one_letter_code
_entity_poly.pdbx_strand_id
1 'polypeptide(L)'
;KEIIGLDLYEKYKEECLLQFTGKNMWDLSCNQKNIVKYINGQYRLPQKKFDKDLFLEKCKKRFGNKYDKDIATVIETASHQKHGTMVIVSETAEKESKELVNAKKGTAIEKKNLTKVDKDLIIGLSSIDGAFMIDPYGKCSGIGLIIATPNAGQGTPERGARYNSAVNYVENNKKSIVVVISEDGMIDIL
;
A
#
# COMPACT_ATOMS: atom_id res chain seq x y z
N LYS A 1 -26.38 29.23 -12.08
CA LYS A 1 -25.08 29.60 -12.69
C LYS A 1 -25.02 28.92 -14.04
N GLU A 2 -24.74 29.66 -15.09
CA GLU A 2 -24.65 29.14 -16.46
C GLU A 2 -23.19 28.81 -16.79
N ILE A 3 -23.01 27.77 -17.61
CA ILE A 3 -21.70 27.50 -18.23
C ILE A 3 -21.53 28.49 -19.37
N ILE A 4 -20.59 29.42 -19.24
CA ILE A 4 -20.35 30.51 -20.20
C ILE A 4 -19.27 30.17 -21.24
N GLY A 5 -18.59 29.05 -21.10
CA GLY A 5 -17.61 28.60 -22.08
C GLY A 5 -16.81 27.40 -21.61
N LEU A 6 -16.01 26.88 -22.53
CA LEU A 6 -14.99 25.85 -22.30
C LEU A 6 -13.65 26.41 -22.76
N ASP A 7 -12.60 26.21 -21.96
CA ASP A 7 -11.24 26.62 -22.32
C ASP A 7 -10.23 25.54 -21.90
N LEU A 8 -9.00 25.63 -22.38
CA LEU A 8 -7.95 24.68 -22.08
C LEU A 8 -7.42 24.92 -20.66
N TYR A 9 -7.39 23.86 -19.86
CA TYR A 9 -6.95 23.87 -18.46
C TYR A 9 -5.55 24.45 -18.25
N GLU A 10 -4.64 24.25 -19.19
CA GLU A 10 -3.24 24.72 -19.10
C GLU A 10 -3.12 26.23 -18.94
N LYS A 11 -4.16 27.00 -19.31
CA LYS A 11 -4.22 28.44 -19.18
C LYS A 11 -4.44 28.92 -17.72
N TYR A 12 -5.00 28.07 -16.87
CA TYR A 12 -5.48 28.43 -15.53
C TYR A 12 -4.70 27.70 -14.41
N LYS A 13 -3.38 27.90 -14.37
CA LYS A 13 -2.48 27.18 -13.45
C LYS A 13 -2.72 27.45 -11.95
N GLU A 14 -3.33 28.59 -11.63
CA GLU A 14 -3.59 29.00 -10.23
C GLU A 14 -5.04 28.77 -9.79
N GLU A 15 -5.87 28.15 -10.63
CA GLU A 15 -7.28 27.93 -10.34
C GLU A 15 -7.56 26.50 -9.86
N CYS A 16 -8.73 26.33 -9.26
CA CYS A 16 -9.22 25.00 -8.91
C CYS A 16 -9.98 24.39 -10.08
N LEU A 17 -9.64 23.15 -10.44
CA LEU A 17 -10.26 22.37 -11.48
C LEU A 17 -11.13 21.27 -10.85
N LEU A 18 -12.40 21.23 -11.23
CA LEU A 18 -13.29 20.10 -10.97
C LEU A 18 -13.41 19.28 -12.26
N GLN A 19 -12.87 18.07 -12.25
CA GLN A 19 -12.87 17.17 -13.40
C GLN A 19 -13.76 15.96 -13.13
N PHE A 20 -14.76 15.75 -13.98
CA PHE A 20 -15.60 14.54 -13.96
C PHE A 20 -14.87 13.39 -14.65
N THR A 21 -14.55 12.35 -13.89
CA THR A 21 -13.74 11.20 -14.36
C THR A 21 -14.57 9.97 -14.69
N GLY A 22 -15.86 9.99 -14.34
CA GLY A 22 -16.79 8.89 -14.63
C GLY A 22 -18.18 9.14 -14.03
N LYS A 23 -19.07 8.15 -14.16
CA LYS A 23 -20.38 8.19 -13.54
C LYS A 23 -20.24 8.22 -12.01
N ASN A 24 -20.76 9.26 -11.37
CA ASN A 24 -20.61 9.49 -9.92
C ASN A 24 -19.15 9.58 -9.45
N MET A 25 -18.26 10.06 -10.31
CA MET A 25 -16.84 10.22 -10.00
C MET A 25 -16.35 11.57 -10.49
N TRP A 26 -15.65 12.30 -9.61
CA TRP A 26 -14.99 13.55 -9.96
C TRP A 26 -13.81 13.83 -9.03
N ASP A 27 -12.86 14.59 -9.53
CA ASP A 27 -11.66 15.01 -8.84
C ASP A 27 -11.64 16.55 -8.75
N LEU A 28 -11.31 17.09 -7.59
CA LEU A 28 -11.04 18.51 -7.39
C LEU A 28 -9.53 18.69 -7.19
N SER A 29 -8.93 19.49 -8.03
CA SER A 29 -7.53 19.89 -7.89
C SER A 29 -7.41 21.41 -7.86
N CYS A 30 -6.48 21.94 -7.05
CA CYS A 30 -6.13 23.36 -7.01
C CYS A 30 -4.61 23.50 -7.14
N ASN A 31 -4.15 24.44 -7.97
CA ASN A 31 -2.73 24.62 -8.24
C ASN A 31 -2.03 23.30 -8.62
N GLN A 32 -2.66 22.52 -9.49
CA GLN A 32 -2.17 21.21 -9.96
C GLN A 32 -2.02 20.12 -8.85
N LYS A 33 -2.57 20.37 -7.66
CA LYS A 33 -2.61 19.39 -6.56
C LYS A 33 -4.04 18.88 -6.38
N ASN A 34 -4.22 17.58 -6.36
CA ASN A 34 -5.51 16.98 -6.00
C ASN A 34 -5.86 17.35 -4.55
N ILE A 35 -7.05 17.90 -4.35
CA ILE A 35 -7.57 18.31 -3.04
C ILE A 35 -8.53 17.27 -2.50
N VAL A 36 -9.42 16.76 -3.35
CA VAL A 36 -10.39 15.75 -2.98
C VAL A 36 -10.84 14.98 -4.21
N LYS A 37 -11.08 13.70 -4.04
CA LYS A 37 -11.68 12.81 -5.03
C LYS A 37 -13.04 12.35 -4.52
N TYR A 38 -14.04 12.33 -5.40
CA TYR A 38 -15.35 11.78 -5.09
C TYR A 38 -15.59 10.53 -5.94
N ILE A 39 -15.94 9.42 -5.29
CA ILE A 39 -16.21 8.14 -5.95
C ILE A 39 -17.43 7.51 -5.30
N ASN A 40 -18.50 7.34 -6.08
CA ASN A 40 -19.72 6.61 -5.69
C ASN A 40 -20.28 6.99 -4.31
N GLY A 41 -20.40 8.29 -4.03
CA GLY A 41 -20.97 8.78 -2.78
C GLY A 41 -19.97 9.07 -1.67
N GLN A 42 -18.68 8.76 -1.88
CA GLN A 42 -17.64 8.95 -0.87
C GLN A 42 -16.60 10.00 -1.29
N TYR A 43 -16.24 10.87 -0.35
CA TYR A 43 -15.11 11.78 -0.49
C TYR A 43 -13.82 11.09 -0.08
N ARG A 44 -12.77 11.21 -0.90
CA ARG A 44 -11.44 10.69 -0.62
C ARG A 44 -10.44 11.82 -0.69
N LEU A 45 -9.56 11.90 0.28
CA LEU A 45 -8.44 12.84 0.28
C LEU A 45 -7.37 12.38 -0.71
N PRO A 46 -6.52 13.31 -1.22
CA PRO A 46 -5.46 12.96 -2.15
C PRO A 46 -4.52 11.92 -1.56
N GLN A 47 -3.98 11.10 -2.44
CA GLN A 47 -3.05 10.03 -2.11
C GLN A 47 -1.91 10.55 -1.22
N LYS A 48 -1.71 9.95 -0.08
CA LYS A 48 -0.47 10.12 0.66
C LYS A 48 0.62 9.41 -0.13
N LYS A 49 1.64 10.15 -0.56
CA LYS A 49 2.87 9.52 -1.03
C LYS A 49 3.44 8.66 0.10
N PHE A 50 4.16 7.61 -0.27
CA PHE A 50 4.88 6.81 0.72
C PHE A 50 5.82 7.71 1.55
N ASP A 51 5.58 7.73 2.85
CA ASP A 51 6.40 8.47 3.80
C ASP A 51 7.58 7.58 4.23
N LYS A 52 8.68 7.75 3.53
CA LYS A 52 9.90 6.97 3.75
C LYS A 52 10.49 7.19 5.15
N ASP A 53 10.45 8.42 5.63
CA ASP A 53 11.04 8.77 6.92
C ASP A 53 10.22 8.17 8.07
N LEU A 54 8.90 8.30 8.00
CA LEU A 54 7.99 7.64 8.96
C LEU A 54 8.15 6.12 8.95
N PHE A 55 8.30 5.51 7.77
CA PHE A 55 8.52 4.07 7.66
C PHE A 55 9.83 3.65 8.31
N LEU A 56 10.93 4.36 8.05
CA LEU A 56 12.23 4.06 8.65
C LEU A 56 12.26 4.30 10.16
N GLU A 57 11.54 5.32 10.65
CA GLU A 57 11.35 5.53 12.08
C GLU A 57 10.63 4.33 12.73
N LYS A 58 9.54 3.85 12.11
CA LYS A 58 8.84 2.64 12.56
C LYS A 58 9.74 1.41 12.52
N CYS A 59 10.56 1.23 11.48
CA CYS A 59 11.54 0.15 11.40
C CYS A 59 12.53 0.22 12.56
N LYS A 60 13.09 1.39 12.84
CA LYS A 60 14.00 1.59 13.97
C LYS A 60 13.35 1.26 15.31
N LYS A 61 12.12 1.69 15.50
CA LYS A 61 11.35 1.40 16.73
C LYS A 61 11.04 -0.09 16.87
N ARG A 62 10.75 -0.79 15.76
CA ARG A 62 10.30 -2.18 15.75
C ARG A 62 11.46 -3.19 15.76
N PHE A 63 12.50 -2.94 14.96
CA PHE A 63 13.61 -3.85 14.71
C PHE A 63 14.94 -3.36 15.30
N GLY A 64 14.97 -2.19 15.95
CA GLY A 64 16.21 -1.56 16.41
C GLY A 64 17.09 -1.18 15.21
N ASN A 65 18.34 -1.63 15.22
CA ASN A 65 19.28 -1.42 14.09
C ASN A 65 19.38 -2.65 13.16
N LYS A 66 18.46 -3.63 13.30
CA LYS A 66 18.48 -4.91 12.56
C LYS A 66 17.59 -4.86 11.33
N TYR A 67 17.82 -3.91 10.44
CA TYR A 67 17.10 -3.81 9.16
C TYR A 67 17.95 -3.12 8.10
N ASP A 68 17.63 -3.39 6.83
CA ASP A 68 18.22 -2.70 5.68
C ASP A 68 17.33 -1.49 5.31
N LYS A 69 17.94 -0.31 5.21
CA LYS A 69 17.20 0.92 4.83
C LYS A 69 16.63 0.85 3.42
N ASP A 70 17.21 0.02 2.55
CA ASP A 70 16.78 -0.12 1.16
C ASP A 70 15.42 -0.83 1.03
N ILE A 71 14.90 -1.47 2.11
CA ILE A 71 13.53 -1.97 2.12
C ILE A 71 12.49 -0.85 1.90
N ALA A 72 12.80 0.39 2.28
CA ALA A 72 11.95 1.54 1.99
C ALA A 72 11.81 1.77 0.47
N THR A 73 12.87 1.55 -0.30
CA THR A 73 12.84 1.63 -1.77
C THR A 73 12.02 0.50 -2.38
N VAL A 74 12.05 -0.70 -1.79
CA VAL A 74 11.19 -1.82 -2.21
C VAL A 74 9.72 -1.44 -2.06
N ILE A 75 9.33 -0.86 -0.92
CA ILE A 75 7.94 -0.46 -0.65
C ILE A 75 7.53 0.71 -1.55
N GLU A 76 8.39 1.71 -1.70
CA GLU A 76 8.16 2.82 -2.62
C GLU A 76 7.92 2.31 -4.05
N THR A 77 8.74 1.35 -4.52
CA THR A 77 8.58 0.74 -5.84
C THR A 77 7.26 -0.02 -5.93
N ALA A 78 6.90 -0.81 -4.91
CA ALA A 78 5.63 -1.51 -4.86
C ALA A 78 4.41 -0.56 -4.87
N SER A 79 4.57 0.68 -4.39
CA SER A 79 3.50 1.68 -4.40
C SER A 79 3.16 2.24 -5.79
N HIS A 80 4.00 2.02 -6.78
CA HIS A 80 3.75 2.48 -8.16
C HIS A 80 2.87 1.53 -8.98
N GLN A 81 2.54 0.36 -8.45
CA GLN A 81 1.62 -0.57 -9.12
C GLN A 81 0.16 -0.03 -9.09
N LYS A 82 -0.67 -0.49 -10.05
CA LYS A 82 -2.03 0.02 -10.26
C LYS A 82 -3.10 -0.65 -9.39
N HIS A 83 -2.78 -1.78 -8.79
CA HIS A 83 -3.72 -2.57 -7.98
C HIS A 83 -3.33 -2.50 -6.51
N GLY A 84 -4.30 -2.53 -5.61
CA GLY A 84 -3.98 -2.53 -4.19
C GLY A 84 -3.12 -3.74 -3.80
N THR A 85 -2.13 -3.54 -2.94
CA THR A 85 -1.27 -4.60 -2.41
C THR A 85 -0.97 -4.41 -0.93
N MET A 86 -0.38 -5.41 -0.31
CA MET A 86 0.07 -5.36 1.08
C MET A 86 1.50 -5.88 1.17
N VAL A 87 2.37 -5.12 1.81
CA VAL A 87 3.74 -5.54 2.11
C VAL A 87 3.86 -5.78 3.60
N ILE A 88 4.28 -6.97 3.99
CA ILE A 88 4.52 -7.34 5.38
C ILE A 88 6.03 -7.45 5.59
N VAL A 89 6.56 -6.66 6.51
CA VAL A 89 7.94 -6.76 6.99
C VAL A 89 7.91 -7.42 8.36
N SER A 90 8.45 -8.63 8.51
CA SER A 90 8.41 -9.40 9.76
C SER A 90 9.73 -10.07 10.07
N GLU A 91 10.15 -10.05 11.35
CA GLU A 91 11.33 -10.83 11.80
C GLU A 91 11.13 -12.34 11.62
N THR A 92 9.88 -12.79 11.57
CA THR A 92 9.49 -14.19 11.42
C THR A 92 8.95 -14.53 10.03
N ALA A 93 9.22 -13.65 9.04
CA ALA A 93 8.68 -13.74 7.68
C ALA A 93 8.80 -15.13 7.04
N GLU A 94 9.95 -15.79 7.18
CA GLU A 94 10.15 -17.13 6.61
C GLU A 94 9.23 -18.18 7.24
N LYS A 95 9.12 -18.17 8.57
CA LYS A 95 8.27 -19.12 9.30
C LYS A 95 6.80 -18.90 8.96
N GLU A 96 6.35 -17.66 9.04
CA GLU A 96 4.96 -17.29 8.78
C GLU A 96 4.55 -17.56 7.32
N SER A 97 5.43 -17.24 6.35
CA SER A 97 5.18 -17.56 4.95
C SER A 97 5.03 -19.08 4.73
N LYS A 98 5.88 -19.90 5.34
CA LYS A 98 5.78 -21.37 5.26
C LYS A 98 4.46 -21.87 5.82
N GLU A 99 4.02 -21.35 6.96
CA GLU A 99 2.75 -21.72 7.59
C GLU A 99 1.56 -21.36 6.69
N LEU A 100 1.55 -20.17 6.10
CA LEU A 100 0.50 -19.74 5.16
C LEU A 100 0.48 -20.58 3.88
N VAL A 101 1.65 -20.88 3.31
CA VAL A 101 1.76 -21.73 2.11
C VAL A 101 1.28 -23.15 2.40
N ASN A 102 1.66 -23.73 3.53
CA ASN A 102 1.18 -25.05 3.94
C ASN A 102 -0.35 -25.09 4.13
N ALA A 103 -0.93 -23.96 4.58
CA ALA A 103 -2.37 -23.79 4.69
C ALA A 103 -3.05 -23.43 3.35
N LYS A 104 -2.35 -23.49 2.21
CA LYS A 104 -2.83 -23.11 0.86
C LYS A 104 -3.31 -21.65 0.76
N LYS A 105 -2.70 -20.76 1.54
CA LYS A 105 -3.02 -19.33 1.60
C LYS A 105 -1.90 -18.46 0.99
N GLY A 106 -1.23 -18.95 -0.02
CA GLY A 106 -0.18 -18.25 -0.72
C GLY A 106 0.79 -19.19 -1.42
N THR A 107 1.82 -18.61 -2.02
CA THR A 107 2.84 -19.33 -2.79
C THR A 107 4.22 -19.06 -2.23
N ALA A 108 4.99 -20.12 -2.01
CA ALA A 108 6.40 -20.00 -1.69
C ALA A 108 7.18 -19.58 -2.93
N ILE A 109 8.19 -18.72 -2.74
CA ILE A 109 9.15 -18.42 -3.79
C ILE A 109 10.56 -18.77 -3.32
N GLU A 110 11.45 -18.97 -4.27
CA GLU A 110 12.87 -19.00 -3.98
C GLU A 110 13.26 -17.70 -3.30
N LYS A 111 13.97 -17.80 -2.17
CA LYS A 111 14.34 -16.64 -1.35
C LYS A 111 15.16 -15.64 -2.17
N LYS A 112 14.59 -14.49 -2.42
CA LYS A 112 15.22 -13.41 -3.16
C LYS A 112 15.27 -12.14 -2.33
N ASN A 113 16.43 -11.49 -2.30
CA ASN A 113 16.53 -10.19 -1.62
C ASN A 113 16.05 -9.09 -2.56
N LEU A 114 14.91 -8.49 -2.25
CA LEU A 114 14.27 -7.48 -3.09
C LEU A 114 14.97 -6.12 -3.08
N THR A 115 15.90 -5.87 -2.14
CA THR A 115 16.73 -4.66 -2.15
C THR A 115 17.83 -4.70 -3.25
N LYS A 116 18.02 -5.88 -3.88
CA LYS A 116 19.08 -6.15 -4.86
C LYS A 116 18.54 -6.59 -6.23
N VAL A 117 17.26 -6.39 -6.50
CA VAL A 117 16.62 -6.79 -7.76
C VAL A 117 16.09 -5.57 -8.52
N ASP A 118 15.79 -5.79 -9.80
CA ASP A 118 15.19 -4.76 -10.64
C ASP A 118 13.79 -4.36 -10.15
N LYS A 119 13.45 -3.10 -10.36
CA LYS A 119 12.15 -2.53 -9.96
C LYS A 119 10.97 -3.26 -10.62
N ASP A 120 11.13 -3.71 -11.87
CA ASP A 120 10.09 -4.42 -12.59
C ASP A 120 9.68 -5.73 -11.91
N LEU A 121 10.63 -6.43 -11.28
CA LEU A 121 10.31 -7.61 -10.49
C LEU A 121 9.48 -7.25 -9.26
N ILE A 122 9.81 -6.16 -8.57
CA ILE A 122 9.06 -5.69 -7.39
C ILE A 122 7.63 -5.30 -7.82
N ILE A 123 7.48 -4.58 -8.92
CA ILE A 123 6.18 -4.21 -9.50
C ILE A 123 5.38 -5.47 -9.85
N GLY A 124 6.01 -6.44 -10.51
CA GLY A 124 5.38 -7.71 -10.84
C GLY A 124 4.90 -8.48 -9.62
N LEU A 125 5.70 -8.58 -8.58
CA LEU A 125 5.33 -9.24 -7.31
C LEU A 125 4.18 -8.49 -6.62
N SER A 126 4.20 -7.16 -6.60
CA SER A 126 3.18 -6.34 -5.98
C SER A 126 1.85 -6.32 -6.73
N SER A 127 1.83 -6.74 -7.99
CA SER A 127 0.60 -6.88 -8.80
C SER A 127 -0.17 -8.19 -8.52
N ILE A 128 0.45 -9.14 -7.83
CA ILE A 128 -0.21 -10.39 -7.42
C ILE A 128 -1.17 -10.08 -6.27
N ASP A 129 -2.41 -10.56 -6.38
CA ASP A 129 -3.40 -10.36 -5.30
C ASP A 129 -2.95 -11.05 -4.00
N GLY A 130 -3.21 -10.38 -2.88
CA GLY A 130 -2.74 -10.76 -1.56
C GLY A 130 -1.56 -9.92 -1.08
N ALA A 131 -0.83 -10.45 -0.10
CA ALA A 131 0.37 -9.81 0.45
C ALA A 131 1.64 -10.49 -0.07
N PHE A 132 2.73 -9.74 -0.12
CA PHE A 132 4.04 -10.38 -0.10
C PHE A 132 4.77 -10.07 1.22
N MET A 133 5.58 -11.02 1.66
CA MET A 133 6.22 -10.96 2.97
C MET A 133 7.74 -10.97 2.82
N ILE A 134 8.38 -9.99 3.45
CA ILE A 134 9.83 -9.84 3.49
C ILE A 134 10.34 -9.83 4.93
N ASP A 135 11.56 -10.25 5.13
CA ASP A 135 12.26 -9.99 6.39
C ASP A 135 12.78 -8.54 6.46
N PRO A 136 13.27 -8.05 7.62
CA PRO A 136 13.80 -6.70 7.76
C PRO A 136 15.01 -6.40 6.87
N TYR A 137 15.63 -7.37 6.22
CA TYR A 137 16.72 -7.20 5.27
C TYR A 137 16.27 -7.29 3.81
N GLY A 138 14.95 -7.33 3.56
CA GLY A 138 14.35 -7.35 2.23
C GLY A 138 14.29 -8.72 1.57
N LYS A 139 14.58 -9.81 2.29
CA LYS A 139 14.48 -11.17 1.75
C LYS A 139 13.02 -11.59 1.70
N CYS A 140 12.49 -11.79 0.49
CA CYS A 140 11.12 -12.26 0.27
C CYS A 140 11.03 -13.78 0.44
N SER A 141 9.98 -14.23 1.11
CA SER A 141 9.75 -15.65 1.44
C SER A 141 8.40 -16.18 0.99
N GLY A 142 7.43 -15.29 0.65
CA GLY A 142 6.12 -15.70 0.18
C GLY A 142 5.39 -14.57 -0.51
N ILE A 143 4.53 -14.92 -1.47
CA ILE A 143 3.74 -14.00 -2.29
C ILE A 143 2.30 -14.48 -2.40
N GLY A 144 1.37 -13.56 -2.75
CA GLY A 144 -0.05 -13.87 -2.84
C GLY A 144 -0.61 -14.39 -1.50
N LEU A 145 -0.06 -13.91 -0.39
CA LEU A 145 -0.42 -14.40 0.95
C LEU A 145 -1.78 -13.84 1.36
N ILE A 146 -2.70 -14.73 1.72
CA ILE A 146 -4.02 -14.37 2.24
C ILE A 146 -3.91 -14.32 3.77
N ILE A 147 -3.89 -13.09 4.30
CA ILE A 147 -3.86 -12.85 5.73
C ILE A 147 -5.30 -12.85 6.23
N ALA A 148 -5.77 -14.00 6.64
CA ALA A 148 -7.08 -14.14 7.28
C ALA A 148 -6.89 -14.09 8.81
N THR A 149 -7.54 -13.12 9.44
CA THR A 149 -7.60 -13.08 10.90
C THR A 149 -8.96 -13.59 11.38
N PRO A 150 -8.99 -14.53 12.34
CA PRO A 150 -10.23 -15.13 12.82
C PRO A 150 -11.21 -14.16 13.51
N ASN A 151 -10.72 -13.01 13.97
CA ASN A 151 -11.51 -12.04 14.72
C ASN A 151 -11.54 -10.69 13.98
N ALA A 152 -12.49 -10.50 13.09
CA ALA A 152 -12.72 -9.26 12.34
C ALA A 152 -13.37 -8.14 13.21
N GLY A 153 -12.95 -8.00 14.46
CA GLY A 153 -13.62 -7.11 15.43
C GLY A 153 -13.16 -5.67 15.46
N GLN A 154 -12.04 -5.31 14.85
CA GLN A 154 -11.43 -3.97 14.99
C GLN A 154 -11.25 -3.20 13.68
N GLY A 155 -11.78 -3.68 12.57
CA GLY A 155 -11.74 -2.96 11.32
C GLY A 155 -12.87 -1.94 11.16
N THR A 156 -12.65 -0.90 10.36
CA THR A 156 -13.69 0.04 9.95
C THR A 156 -14.22 -0.37 8.57
N PRO A 157 -15.53 -0.51 8.37
CA PRO A 157 -16.10 -0.93 7.08
C PRO A 157 -15.64 -0.06 5.91
N GLU A 158 -15.37 1.23 6.16
CA GLU A 158 -14.98 2.21 5.16
C GLU A 158 -13.56 2.03 4.61
N ARG A 159 -12.70 1.28 5.33
CA ARG A 159 -11.25 1.17 4.99
C ARG A 159 -10.91 -0.04 4.12
N GLY A 160 -11.87 -0.91 3.86
CA GLY A 160 -11.70 -2.08 3.01
C GLY A 160 -10.98 -3.27 3.68
N ALA A 161 -11.08 -4.44 3.03
CA ALA A 161 -10.64 -5.72 3.60
C ALA A 161 -9.13 -5.80 3.88
N ARG A 162 -8.28 -5.26 2.97
CA ARG A 162 -6.82 -5.29 3.14
C ARG A 162 -6.37 -4.51 4.37
N TYR A 163 -6.90 -3.31 4.57
CA TYR A 163 -6.58 -2.49 5.74
C TYR A 163 -6.98 -3.19 7.04
N ASN A 164 -8.21 -3.71 7.08
CA ASN A 164 -8.72 -4.41 8.26
C ASN A 164 -7.90 -5.67 8.59
N SER A 165 -7.51 -6.43 7.57
CA SER A 165 -6.61 -7.58 7.75
C SER A 165 -5.24 -7.16 8.28
N ALA A 166 -4.70 -6.04 7.79
CA ALA A 166 -3.42 -5.51 8.23
C ALA A 166 -3.44 -5.05 9.68
N VAL A 167 -4.48 -4.32 10.12
CA VAL A 167 -4.66 -3.90 11.52
C VAL A 167 -4.66 -5.13 12.44
N ASN A 168 -5.51 -6.09 12.15
CA ASN A 168 -5.60 -7.32 12.94
C ASN A 168 -4.27 -8.10 12.96
N TYR A 169 -3.56 -8.14 11.82
CA TYR A 169 -2.28 -8.82 11.74
C TYR A 169 -1.23 -8.16 12.65
N VAL A 170 -1.07 -6.84 12.59
CA VAL A 170 -0.09 -6.10 13.40
C VAL A 170 -0.39 -6.21 14.90
N GLU A 171 -1.66 -6.24 15.28
CA GLU A 171 -2.06 -6.43 16.67
C GLU A 171 -1.58 -7.77 17.25
N ASN A 172 -1.62 -8.82 16.44
CA ASN A 172 -1.20 -10.16 16.82
C ASN A 172 0.30 -10.44 16.60
N ASN A 173 0.95 -9.64 15.74
CA ASN A 173 2.36 -9.84 15.35
C ASN A 173 3.19 -8.59 15.66
N LYS A 174 3.56 -8.43 16.94
CA LYS A 174 4.25 -7.23 17.43
C LYS A 174 5.65 -6.99 16.84
N LYS A 175 6.22 -7.97 16.14
CA LYS A 175 7.53 -7.90 15.47
C LYS A 175 7.40 -7.71 13.96
N SER A 176 6.34 -7.04 13.54
CA SER A 176 6.06 -6.77 12.15
C SER A 176 5.67 -5.32 11.90
N ILE A 177 5.80 -4.88 10.66
CA ILE A 177 5.25 -3.65 10.10
C ILE A 177 4.47 -4.06 8.86
N VAL A 178 3.29 -3.50 8.66
CA VAL A 178 2.50 -3.73 7.47
C VAL A 178 2.29 -2.41 6.73
N VAL A 179 2.60 -2.42 5.44
CA VAL A 179 2.29 -1.31 4.55
C VAL A 179 1.15 -1.74 3.63
N VAL A 180 0.02 -1.08 3.75
CA VAL A 180 -1.13 -1.28 2.89
C VAL A 180 -1.12 -0.21 1.82
N ILE A 181 -1.15 -0.64 0.57
CA ILE A 181 -1.25 0.22 -0.60
C ILE A 181 -2.60 -0.08 -1.21
N SER A 182 -3.51 0.88 -1.17
CA SER A 182 -4.83 0.71 -1.74
C SER A 182 -4.85 1.02 -3.24
N GLU A 183 -5.88 0.55 -3.93
CA GLU A 183 -6.06 0.74 -5.37
C GLU A 183 -6.21 2.21 -5.78
N ASP A 184 -6.70 3.06 -4.87
CA ASP A 184 -6.76 4.50 -5.05
C ASP A 184 -5.46 5.22 -4.67
N GLY A 185 -4.38 4.45 -4.38
CA GLY A 185 -3.04 4.93 -4.09
C GLY A 185 -2.82 5.45 -2.67
N MET A 186 -3.79 5.29 -1.76
CA MET A 186 -3.55 5.56 -0.34
C MET A 186 -2.55 4.55 0.24
N ILE A 187 -1.62 5.05 1.05
CA ILE A 187 -0.60 4.23 1.70
C ILE A 187 -0.72 4.40 3.21
N ASP A 188 -0.96 3.29 3.89
CA ASP A 188 -1.00 3.22 5.35
C ASP A 188 0.16 2.39 5.86
N ILE A 189 0.87 2.90 6.87
CA ILE A 189 1.99 2.22 7.54
C ILE A 189 1.53 1.89 8.97
N LEU A 190 1.35 0.61 9.25
CA LEU A 190 0.82 0.07 10.51
C LEU A 190 1.91 -0.59 11.35
#